data_08d1a0e9b966d986a4f12b57dfe39222
#
_entry.id   08d1a0e9b966d986a4f12b57dfe39222
#
_cell.length_a   1.000
_cell.length_b   1.000
_cell.length_c   1.000
_cell.angle_alpha   90.00
_cell.angle_beta   90.00
_cell.angle_gamma   90.00
#
_symmetry.space_group_name_H-M   'P 1'
#
loop_
_entity.id
_entity.type
_entity.pdbx_description
1 polymer ?
#
loop_
_entity_poly.entity_id
_entity_poly.type
_entity_poly.pdbx_seq_one_letter_code
_entity_poly.pdbx_strand_id
1 'polypeptide(L)'
;METATKTKITIESVINAPVEKVWQLWSAPEHITKWCSASDDWHTPRAENDLRTGGAFSSRMEAKDGSFGFDFGGVYDNVQTHELIEYTIGDGRKVSTHFTTEGKGTKVVQTFEAENENPAEMQRAGWQAILDNFKKYVEAN
;
A
#
# COMPACT_ATOMS: atom_id res chain seq x y z
N MET A 1 -7.59 29.96 -15.34
CA MET A 1 -8.10 28.68 -14.96
C MET A 1 -7.18 28.03 -13.93
N GLU A 2 -7.77 27.68 -12.89
CA GLU A 2 -7.01 27.16 -11.77
C GLU A 2 -6.94 25.63 -11.84
N THR A 3 -5.78 25.10 -11.65
CA THR A 3 -5.64 23.65 -11.56
C THR A 3 -5.58 23.27 -10.09
N ALA A 4 -6.52 22.48 -9.66
CA ALA A 4 -6.57 22.07 -8.27
C ALA A 4 -5.26 21.35 -7.91
N THR A 5 -4.63 21.81 -6.84
CA THR A 5 -3.47 21.15 -6.28
C THR A 5 -3.97 19.93 -5.51
N LYS A 6 -3.49 18.77 -5.89
CA LYS A 6 -3.86 17.54 -5.19
C LYS A 6 -3.21 17.52 -3.81
N THR A 7 -4.00 17.21 -2.81
CA THR A 7 -3.49 17.04 -1.45
C THR A 7 -2.72 15.72 -1.40
N LYS A 8 -1.48 15.79 -0.95
CA LYS A 8 -0.65 14.60 -0.76
C LYS A 8 -0.53 14.28 0.71
N ILE A 9 -0.68 13.02 1.05
CA ILE A 9 -0.60 12.52 2.42
C ILE A 9 0.58 11.58 2.51
N THR A 10 1.42 11.75 3.53
CA THR A 10 2.59 10.89 3.74
C THR A 10 2.43 10.13 5.05
N ILE A 11 2.63 8.82 4.97
CA ILE A 11 2.65 7.94 6.13
C ILE A 11 3.97 7.19 6.16
N GLU A 12 4.36 6.68 7.32
CA GLU A 12 5.62 5.97 7.42
C GLU A 12 5.61 4.94 8.54
N SER A 13 6.52 3.98 8.44
CA SER A 13 6.71 2.96 9.46
C SER A 13 8.16 2.48 9.40
N VAL A 14 8.73 2.20 10.57
CA VAL A 14 10.04 1.54 10.65
C VAL A 14 9.78 0.10 11.04
N ILE A 15 10.22 -0.82 10.18
CA ILE A 15 9.94 -2.25 10.30
C ILE A 15 11.23 -2.97 10.68
N ASN A 16 11.17 -3.79 11.70
CA ASN A 16 12.34 -4.50 12.21
C ASN A 16 12.63 -5.75 11.38
N ALA A 17 13.01 -5.55 10.14
CA ALA A 17 13.39 -6.60 9.21
C ALA A 17 14.21 -6.02 8.07
N PRO A 18 15.09 -6.83 7.43
CA PRO A 18 15.88 -6.32 6.31
C PRO A 18 15.00 -6.01 5.09
N VAL A 19 15.47 -5.10 4.24
CA VAL A 19 14.70 -4.61 3.09
C VAL A 19 14.30 -5.74 2.13
N GLU A 20 15.12 -6.74 1.95
CA GLU A 20 14.81 -7.87 1.08
C GLU A 20 13.55 -8.61 1.55
N LYS A 21 13.43 -8.82 2.86
CA LYS A 21 12.27 -9.46 3.45
C LYS A 21 11.04 -8.56 3.35
N VAL A 22 11.20 -7.27 3.67
CA VAL A 22 10.11 -6.30 3.59
C VAL A 22 9.57 -6.24 2.17
N TRP A 23 10.45 -6.16 1.18
CA TRP A 23 10.08 -6.14 -0.24
C TRP A 23 9.31 -7.38 -0.64
N GLN A 24 9.80 -8.55 -0.25
CA GLN A 24 9.17 -9.82 -0.60
C GLN A 24 7.75 -9.93 -0.05
N LEU A 25 7.58 -9.61 1.23
CA LEU A 25 6.27 -9.70 1.89
C LEU A 25 5.31 -8.62 1.40
N TRP A 26 5.83 -7.49 0.95
CA TRP A 26 5.01 -6.43 0.34
C TRP A 26 4.48 -6.85 -1.02
N SER A 27 5.26 -7.60 -1.78
CA SER A 27 5.04 -7.84 -3.21
C SER A 27 4.33 -9.13 -3.55
N ALA A 28 4.55 -10.19 -2.78
CA ALA A 28 4.02 -11.51 -3.11
C ALA A 28 2.51 -11.59 -2.84
N PRO A 29 1.70 -11.98 -3.83
CA PRO A 29 0.23 -12.03 -3.65
C PRO A 29 -0.23 -12.86 -2.46
N GLU A 30 0.39 -14.01 -2.19
CA GLU A 30 0.05 -14.85 -1.06
C GLU A 30 0.26 -14.15 0.29
N HIS A 31 1.19 -13.20 0.35
CA HIS A 31 1.41 -12.40 1.55
C HIS A 31 0.47 -11.19 1.60
N ILE A 32 0.22 -10.55 0.44
CA ILE A 32 -0.69 -9.39 0.38
C ILE A 32 -2.06 -9.75 0.96
N THR A 33 -2.56 -10.95 0.69
CA THR A 33 -3.85 -11.39 1.23
C THR A 33 -3.86 -11.49 2.75
N LYS A 34 -2.70 -11.48 3.40
CA LYS A 34 -2.58 -11.63 4.86
C LYS A 34 -2.53 -10.31 5.61
N TRP A 35 -2.03 -9.25 4.99
CA TRP A 35 -1.85 -7.98 5.69
C TRP A 35 -2.64 -6.81 5.12
N CYS A 36 -3.15 -6.91 3.91
CA CYS A 36 -3.75 -5.77 3.20
C CYS A 36 -5.18 -5.49 3.67
N SER A 37 -5.31 -5.05 4.91
CA SER A 37 -6.60 -4.62 5.45
C SER A 37 -6.37 -3.61 6.57
N ALA A 38 -7.32 -2.68 6.72
CA ALA A 38 -7.22 -1.62 7.72
C ALA A 38 -7.75 -2.06 9.10
N SER A 39 -8.60 -3.08 9.14
CA SER A 39 -9.22 -3.54 10.39
C SER A 39 -9.64 -5.00 10.28
N ASP A 40 -9.98 -5.60 11.43
CA ASP A 40 -10.29 -7.03 11.51
C ASP A 40 -11.61 -7.42 10.83
N ASP A 41 -12.49 -6.47 10.57
CA ASP A 41 -13.77 -6.74 9.89
C ASP A 41 -13.65 -6.66 8.35
N TRP A 42 -12.45 -6.42 7.85
CA TRP A 42 -12.13 -6.44 6.42
C TRP A 42 -11.06 -7.48 6.11
N HIS A 43 -11.05 -7.97 4.88
CA HIS A 43 -9.99 -8.88 4.43
C HIS A 43 -9.74 -8.71 2.94
N THR A 44 -8.64 -9.28 2.47
CA THR A 44 -8.27 -9.28 1.06
C THR A 44 -8.23 -10.75 0.61
N PRO A 45 -9.35 -11.28 0.09
CA PRO A 45 -9.41 -12.70 -0.25
C PRO A 45 -8.55 -13.11 -1.44
N ARG A 46 -8.19 -12.17 -2.31
CA ARG A 46 -7.30 -12.48 -3.43
C ARG A 46 -6.53 -11.23 -3.85
N ALA A 47 -5.34 -11.47 -4.41
CA ALA A 47 -4.48 -10.41 -4.92
C ALA A 47 -3.74 -10.91 -6.14
N GLU A 48 -3.49 -10.02 -7.09
CA GLU A 48 -2.67 -10.28 -8.26
C GLU A 48 -1.64 -9.16 -8.33
N ASN A 49 -0.41 -9.49 -8.68
CA ASN A 49 0.66 -8.49 -8.69
C ASN A 49 1.72 -8.84 -9.74
N ASP A 50 1.86 -7.96 -10.73
CA ASP A 50 2.91 -8.04 -11.74
C ASP A 50 3.88 -6.88 -11.44
N LEU A 51 4.78 -7.11 -10.49
CA LEU A 51 5.65 -6.06 -9.94
C LEU A 51 6.81 -5.74 -10.87
N ARG A 52 6.50 -4.91 -11.87
CA ARG A 52 7.49 -4.36 -12.80
C ARG A 52 6.93 -3.08 -13.38
N THR A 53 7.81 -2.22 -13.86
CA THR A 53 7.38 -1.00 -14.54
C THR A 53 6.48 -1.38 -15.73
N GLY A 54 5.28 -0.81 -15.77
CA GLY A 54 4.27 -1.14 -16.77
C GLY A 54 3.36 -2.30 -16.41
N GLY A 55 3.67 -3.04 -15.33
CA GLY A 55 2.82 -4.13 -14.87
C GLY A 55 1.60 -3.63 -14.11
N ALA A 56 0.62 -4.50 -13.90
CA ALA A 56 -0.61 -4.16 -13.20
C ALA A 56 -0.76 -4.96 -11.92
N PHE A 57 -1.51 -4.42 -10.97
CA PHE A 57 -1.85 -5.13 -9.74
C PHE A 57 -3.33 -4.95 -9.43
N SER A 58 -3.89 -5.89 -8.67
CA SER A 58 -5.27 -5.81 -8.20
C SER A 58 -5.40 -6.60 -6.91
N SER A 59 -6.03 -5.98 -5.91
CA SER A 59 -6.34 -6.64 -4.64
C SER A 59 -7.85 -6.49 -4.40
N ARG A 60 -8.51 -7.61 -4.17
CA ARG A 60 -9.94 -7.59 -3.82
C ARG A 60 -10.06 -7.35 -2.32
N MET A 61 -10.68 -6.25 -1.93
CA MET A 61 -10.87 -5.89 -0.53
C MET A 61 -12.34 -5.99 -0.20
N GLU A 62 -12.69 -6.75 0.83
CA GLU A 62 -14.09 -7.04 1.19
C GLU A 62 -14.33 -6.97 2.69
N ALA A 63 -15.51 -6.47 3.07
CA ALA A 63 -15.98 -6.62 4.43
C ALA A 63 -16.26 -8.10 4.67
N LYS A 64 -15.85 -8.63 5.83
CA LYS A 64 -16.04 -10.06 6.14
C LYS A 64 -17.49 -10.47 6.22
N ASP A 65 -18.39 -9.53 6.51
CA ASP A 65 -19.82 -9.80 6.55
C ASP A 65 -20.48 -9.78 5.16
N GLY A 66 -19.70 -9.49 4.11
CA GLY A 66 -20.22 -9.47 2.74
C GLY A 66 -20.98 -8.21 2.36
N SER A 67 -21.07 -7.22 3.24
CA SER A 67 -21.88 -6.02 2.99
C SER A 67 -21.28 -5.10 1.94
N PHE A 68 -19.97 -5.15 1.73
CA PHE A 68 -19.31 -4.26 0.80
C PHE A 68 -17.98 -4.85 0.31
N GLY A 69 -17.59 -4.48 -0.90
CA GLY A 69 -16.29 -4.89 -1.43
C GLY A 69 -15.94 -4.08 -2.67
N PHE A 70 -14.65 -4.03 -2.98
CA PHE A 70 -14.15 -3.35 -4.16
C PHE A 70 -12.79 -3.91 -4.58
N ASP A 71 -12.43 -3.64 -5.82
CA ASP A 71 -11.09 -3.99 -6.32
C ASP A 71 -10.21 -2.76 -6.23
N PHE A 72 -9.07 -2.91 -5.54
CA PHE A 72 -8.07 -1.87 -5.46
C PHE A 72 -6.91 -2.24 -6.37
N GLY A 73 -6.68 -1.46 -7.42
CA GLY A 73 -5.65 -1.80 -8.38
C GLY A 73 -5.14 -0.62 -9.16
N GLY A 74 -4.14 -0.87 -9.97
CA GLY A 74 -3.52 0.15 -10.78
C GLY A 74 -2.40 -0.40 -11.64
N VAL A 75 -1.60 0.52 -12.17
CA VAL A 75 -0.46 0.20 -13.03
C VAL A 75 0.80 0.81 -12.43
N TYR A 76 1.86 0.04 -12.39
CA TYR A 76 3.15 0.51 -11.90
C TYR A 76 3.80 1.46 -12.90
N ASP A 77 4.15 2.65 -12.43
CA ASP A 77 4.85 3.65 -13.23
C ASP A 77 6.36 3.47 -13.14
N ASN A 78 6.85 3.05 -11.99
CA ASN A 78 8.28 2.87 -11.76
C ASN A 78 8.51 1.89 -10.62
N VAL A 79 9.29 0.85 -10.87
CA VAL A 79 9.65 -0.14 -9.87
C VAL A 79 11.16 -0.25 -9.84
N GLN A 80 11.76 0.06 -8.68
CA GLN A 80 13.19 -0.10 -8.44
C GLN A 80 13.35 -1.04 -7.26
N THR A 81 13.86 -2.21 -7.50
CA THR A 81 13.93 -3.30 -6.52
C THR A 81 14.58 -2.85 -5.22
N HIS A 82 13.89 -3.10 -4.10
CA HIS A 82 14.31 -2.77 -2.74
C HIS A 82 14.39 -1.27 -2.44
N GLU A 83 13.91 -0.41 -3.35
CA GLU A 83 14.04 1.03 -3.17
C GLU A 83 12.73 1.79 -3.37
N LEU A 84 11.98 1.51 -4.44
CA LEU A 84 10.87 2.37 -4.83
C LEU A 84 9.80 1.61 -5.60
N ILE A 85 8.55 1.91 -5.25
CA ILE A 85 7.39 1.49 -6.04
C ILE A 85 6.52 2.72 -6.24
N GLU A 86 6.30 3.11 -7.51
CA GLU A 86 5.38 4.18 -7.86
C GLU A 86 4.29 3.61 -8.75
N TYR A 87 3.04 3.97 -8.47
CA TYR A 87 1.93 3.49 -9.28
C TYR A 87 0.81 4.50 -9.38
N THR A 88 -0.05 4.30 -10.38
CA THR A 88 -1.27 5.08 -10.58
C THR A 88 -2.44 4.16 -10.38
N ILE A 89 -3.34 4.49 -9.46
CA ILE A 89 -4.52 3.68 -9.21
C ILE A 89 -5.65 4.04 -10.19
N GLY A 90 -6.70 3.22 -10.22
CA GLY A 90 -7.71 3.28 -11.28
C GLY A 90 -8.40 4.61 -11.49
N ASP A 91 -8.47 5.47 -10.46
CA ASP A 91 -9.06 6.81 -10.58
C ASP A 91 -8.04 7.90 -10.94
N GLY A 92 -6.79 7.53 -11.25
CA GLY A 92 -5.75 8.46 -11.67
C GLY A 92 -4.87 9.00 -10.56
N ARG A 93 -5.15 8.66 -9.30
CA ARG A 93 -4.30 9.12 -8.19
C ARG A 93 -2.97 8.37 -8.18
N LYS A 94 -1.92 9.08 -7.82
CA LYS A 94 -0.57 8.53 -7.80
C LYS A 94 -0.12 8.23 -6.38
N VAL A 95 0.62 7.14 -6.24
CA VAL A 95 1.17 6.68 -4.96
C VAL A 95 2.63 6.34 -5.14
N SER A 96 3.47 6.74 -4.18
CA SER A 96 4.87 6.36 -4.16
C SER A 96 5.21 5.72 -2.81
N THR A 97 5.97 4.64 -2.84
CA THR A 97 6.41 3.93 -1.63
C THR A 97 7.91 3.78 -1.70
N HIS A 98 8.60 4.37 -0.74
CA HIS A 98 10.06 4.32 -0.64
C HIS A 98 10.49 3.37 0.45
N PHE A 99 11.48 2.53 0.15
CA PHE A 99 12.06 1.58 1.08
C PHE A 99 13.52 1.98 1.33
N THR A 100 13.86 2.24 2.57
CA THR A 100 15.22 2.68 2.93
C THR A 100 15.74 1.82 4.07
N THR A 101 16.93 1.28 3.92
CA THR A 101 17.58 0.56 5.02
C THR A 101 17.93 1.54 6.12
N GLU A 102 17.54 1.19 7.35
CA GLU A 102 17.79 2.01 8.53
C GLU A 102 18.28 1.11 9.66
N GLY A 103 19.60 1.09 9.86
CA GLY A 103 20.20 0.13 10.78
C GLY A 103 19.96 -1.30 10.31
N LYS A 104 19.34 -2.12 11.18
CA LYS A 104 18.98 -3.49 10.83
C LYS A 104 17.55 -3.60 10.30
N GLY A 105 16.85 -2.48 10.25
CA GLY A 105 15.46 -2.43 9.82
C GLY A 105 15.28 -1.73 8.50
N THR A 106 14.03 -1.50 8.16
CA THR A 106 13.64 -0.83 6.93
C THR A 106 12.63 0.26 7.25
N LYS A 107 12.89 1.46 6.76
CA LYS A 107 11.90 2.54 6.83
C LYS A 107 11.08 2.53 5.55
N VAL A 108 9.77 2.47 5.69
CA VAL A 108 8.82 2.53 4.58
C VAL A 108 8.12 3.87 4.66
N VAL A 109 8.23 4.67 3.61
CA VAL A 109 7.56 5.98 3.50
C VAL A 109 6.66 5.94 2.28
N GLN A 110 5.37 6.13 2.52
CA GLN A 110 4.37 6.09 1.45
C GLN A 110 3.68 7.44 1.35
N THR A 111 3.65 7.98 0.13
CA THR A 111 2.95 9.24 -0.16
C THR A 111 1.88 8.96 -1.21
N PHE A 112 0.65 9.37 -0.92
CA PHE A 112 -0.47 9.16 -1.83
C PHE A 112 -1.28 10.44 -2.00
N GLU A 113 -1.95 10.54 -3.16
CA GLU A 113 -2.83 11.66 -3.45
C GLU A 113 -4.20 11.38 -2.84
N ALA A 114 -4.72 12.34 -2.08
CA ALA A 114 -6.00 12.19 -1.42
C ALA A 114 -7.15 12.24 -2.42
N GLU A 115 -8.19 11.46 -2.15
CA GLU A 115 -9.45 11.56 -2.87
C GLU A 115 -10.25 12.74 -2.35
N ASN A 116 -11.37 13.07 -3.02
CA ASN A 116 -12.18 14.23 -2.68
C ASN A 116 -13.39 13.93 -1.80
N GLU A 117 -13.70 12.67 -1.55
CA GLU A 117 -14.94 12.28 -0.87
C GLU A 117 -14.81 12.22 0.64
N ASN A 118 -13.64 11.87 1.14
CA ASN A 118 -13.41 11.68 2.59
C ASN A 118 -12.40 12.69 3.11
N PRO A 119 -12.50 13.08 4.39
CA PRO A 119 -11.50 13.96 5.01
C PRO A 119 -10.10 13.36 4.93
N ALA A 120 -9.09 14.21 4.76
CA ALA A 120 -7.69 13.77 4.67
C ALA A 120 -7.27 12.95 5.88
N GLU A 121 -7.71 13.32 7.07
CA GLU A 121 -7.36 12.60 8.29
C GLU A 121 -7.92 11.17 8.31
N MET A 122 -9.12 10.98 7.76
CA MET A 122 -9.71 9.64 7.64
C MET A 122 -8.91 8.78 6.67
N GLN A 123 -8.49 9.36 5.55
CA GLN A 123 -7.68 8.65 4.57
C GLN A 123 -6.32 8.30 5.14
N ARG A 124 -5.68 9.23 5.82
CA ARG A 124 -4.40 8.98 6.49
C ARG A 124 -4.52 7.83 7.48
N ALA A 125 -5.55 7.85 8.31
CA ALA A 125 -5.75 6.79 9.31
C ALA A 125 -5.95 5.42 8.67
N GLY A 126 -6.70 5.34 7.58
CA GLY A 126 -6.93 4.08 6.87
C GLY A 126 -5.66 3.52 6.23
N TRP A 127 -4.92 4.36 5.53
CA TRP A 127 -3.66 3.93 4.89
C TRP A 127 -2.61 3.56 5.94
N GLN A 128 -2.54 4.35 7.03
CA GLN A 128 -1.60 4.06 8.13
C GLN A 128 -1.94 2.72 8.80
N ALA A 129 -3.23 2.44 8.98
CA ALA A 129 -3.67 1.18 9.59
C ALA A 129 -3.22 -0.04 8.77
N ILE A 130 -3.30 0.06 7.44
CA ILE A 130 -2.82 -1.00 6.55
C ILE A 130 -1.30 -1.15 6.67
N LEU A 131 -0.59 -0.03 6.70
CA LEU A 131 0.87 -0.06 6.85
C LEU A 131 1.28 -0.64 8.21
N ASP A 132 0.56 -0.28 9.27
CA ASP A 132 0.82 -0.83 10.60
C ASP A 132 0.56 -2.34 10.65
N ASN A 133 -0.45 -2.79 9.93
CA ASN A 133 -0.79 -4.20 9.81
C ASN A 133 0.33 -4.95 9.07
N PHE A 134 0.86 -4.34 8.03
CA PHE A 134 2.00 -4.89 7.30
C PHE A 134 3.22 -5.04 8.22
N LYS A 135 3.51 -4.01 9.02
CA LYS A 135 4.62 -4.06 9.98
C LYS A 135 4.46 -5.24 10.94
N LYS A 136 3.26 -5.41 11.51
CA LYS A 136 2.98 -6.54 12.40
C LYS A 136 3.20 -7.87 11.71
N TYR A 137 2.73 -7.97 10.48
CA TYR A 137 2.86 -9.20 9.71
C TYR A 137 4.32 -9.56 9.43
N VAL A 138 5.11 -8.58 8.99
CA VAL A 138 6.53 -8.80 8.70
C VAL A 138 7.29 -9.22 9.95
N GLU A 139 7.04 -8.53 11.07
CA GLU A 139 7.76 -8.79 12.32
C GLU A 139 7.36 -10.12 12.97
N ALA A 140 6.20 -10.65 12.61
CA ALA A 140 5.73 -11.96 13.08
C ALA A 140 6.18 -13.12 12.20
N ASN A 141 6.73 -12.84 11.06
CA ASN A 141 7.17 -13.82 10.07
C ASN A 141 8.66 -13.65 9.76
#